data_8cf49b1efed3c864dc4a3ae7ebebcf4b
#
_entry.id   8cf49b1efed3c864dc4a3ae7ebebcf4b
#
_cell.length_a   1.000
_cell.length_b   1.000
_cell.length_c   1.000
_cell.angle_alpha   90.00
_cell.angle_beta   90.00
_cell.angle_gamma   90.00
#
_symmetry.space_group_name_H-M   'P 1'
#
loop_
_entity.id
_entity.type
_entity.pdbx_description
1 polymer ?
#
loop_
_entity_poly.entity_id
_entity_poly.type
_entity_poly.pdbx_seq_one_letter_code
_entity_poly.pdbx_strand_id
1 'polypeptide(L)'
;MTVSRPAVASAALTMGALAVAHWVWQKRRRQQSSSIAEIAQEVRELLEKRHPKTVPGITDELYELPPFIPKAVWSRLGDALRDCEFPTMQRIPGERVITLRLDGSGFSKLTKRLSSGGVFSTGYSQEFATLMRECCQSLMAKFSAACGYTQSDEMTIIISAASVVRGEQQCHSHGGRVVKLCTLAAAHVTALFNFRLQALFASKGLEMTDHCLANFDCRLGSFSTMEEAMSLVLWRAADCGVNGVSDAVYKSKLPSAKSTTRLGTSDKLQWLAENGLLPLQPHQAYGSYFVKVRRMHEGFNPKTGETTQSLRSTVEEVPGNLLRLAAQRSLFPVDDVEVAEPAEGRPDASD
;
A
#
# COMPACT_ATOMS: atom_id res chain seq x y z
N MET A 1 -16.97 -66.22 16.66
CA MET A 1 -17.14 -64.76 16.91
C MET A 1 -16.66 -64.01 15.69
N THR A 2 -17.59 -63.64 14.84
CA THR A 2 -17.30 -62.93 13.57
C THR A 2 -17.49 -61.46 13.84
N VAL A 3 -16.38 -60.70 13.79
CA VAL A 3 -16.42 -59.26 13.93
C VAL A 3 -16.78 -58.63 12.56
N SER A 4 -17.92 -57.95 12.55
CA SER A 4 -18.49 -57.29 11.39
C SER A 4 -17.63 -56.12 10.91
N ARG A 5 -17.36 -56.06 9.59
CA ARG A 5 -16.68 -54.98 8.89
C ARG A 5 -17.66 -54.02 8.18
N PRO A 6 -18.30 -53.05 8.85
CA PRO A 6 -18.93 -51.96 8.10
C PRO A 6 -18.34 -50.55 8.34
N ALA A 7 -17.45 -50.34 9.32
CA ALA A 7 -17.01 -49.00 9.68
C ALA A 7 -15.97 -48.38 8.74
N VAL A 8 -15.17 -49.20 8.05
CA VAL A 8 -14.06 -48.69 7.18
C VAL A 8 -14.58 -48.21 5.82
N ALA A 9 -15.66 -48.79 5.29
CA ALA A 9 -16.23 -48.40 4.01
C ALA A 9 -16.93 -47.01 4.07
N SER A 10 -17.52 -46.65 5.22
CA SER A 10 -18.19 -45.36 5.39
C SER A 10 -17.21 -44.19 5.47
N ALA A 11 -16.06 -44.38 6.10
CA ALA A 11 -15.03 -43.34 6.21
C ALA A 11 -14.32 -43.04 4.86
N ALA A 12 -14.13 -44.06 4.02
CA ALA A 12 -13.53 -43.88 2.70
C ALA A 12 -14.48 -43.15 1.73
N LEU A 13 -15.76 -43.38 1.80
CA LEU A 13 -16.80 -42.70 1.01
C LEU A 13 -16.92 -41.21 1.42
N THR A 14 -16.85 -40.88 2.71
CA THR A 14 -16.88 -39.50 3.19
C THR A 14 -15.62 -38.72 2.82
N MET A 15 -14.44 -39.31 2.88
CA MET A 15 -13.17 -38.68 2.44
C MET A 15 -13.16 -38.42 0.93
N GLY A 16 -13.68 -39.38 0.13
CA GLY A 16 -13.83 -39.21 -1.31
C GLY A 16 -14.81 -38.08 -1.68
N ALA A 17 -15.94 -38.01 -0.98
CA ALA A 17 -16.94 -36.94 -1.20
C ALA A 17 -16.41 -35.56 -0.81
N LEU A 18 -15.63 -35.45 0.28
CA LEU A 18 -14.97 -34.19 0.68
C LEU A 18 -13.87 -33.78 -0.31
N ALA A 19 -13.09 -34.74 -0.83
CA ALA A 19 -12.07 -34.47 -1.84
C ALA A 19 -12.71 -34.02 -3.17
N VAL A 20 -13.80 -34.64 -3.60
CA VAL A 20 -14.56 -34.25 -4.79
C VAL A 20 -15.21 -32.87 -4.57
N ALA A 21 -15.81 -32.62 -3.43
CA ALA A 21 -16.39 -31.33 -3.10
C ALA A 21 -15.33 -30.23 -3.08
N HIS A 22 -14.18 -30.50 -2.49
CA HIS A 22 -13.02 -29.58 -2.50
C HIS A 22 -12.49 -29.33 -3.91
N TRP A 23 -12.38 -30.40 -4.74
CA TRP A 23 -11.95 -30.28 -6.14
C TRP A 23 -12.98 -29.51 -6.98
N VAL A 24 -14.28 -29.78 -6.82
CA VAL A 24 -15.35 -29.03 -7.50
C VAL A 24 -15.37 -27.57 -7.05
N TRP A 25 -15.16 -27.31 -5.75
CA TRP A 25 -15.04 -25.96 -5.21
C TRP A 25 -13.82 -25.24 -5.79
N GLN A 26 -12.64 -25.89 -5.81
CA GLN A 26 -11.44 -25.33 -6.44
C GLN A 26 -11.63 -25.12 -7.96
N LYS A 27 -12.27 -26.06 -8.66
CA LYS A 27 -12.54 -25.93 -10.09
C LYS A 27 -13.54 -24.80 -10.40
N ARG A 28 -14.60 -24.66 -9.59
CA ARG A 28 -15.53 -23.52 -9.70
C ARG A 28 -14.84 -22.20 -9.37
N ARG A 29 -13.97 -22.18 -8.36
CA ARG A 29 -13.18 -21.01 -8.00
C ARG A 29 -12.23 -20.58 -9.13
N ARG A 30 -11.59 -21.55 -9.80
CA ARG A 30 -10.72 -21.29 -10.98
C ARG A 30 -11.51 -20.86 -12.22
N GLN A 31 -12.73 -21.30 -12.40
CA GLN A 31 -13.58 -20.92 -13.53
C GLN A 31 -14.31 -19.58 -13.34
N GLN A 32 -14.41 -19.08 -12.11
CA GLN A 32 -15.07 -17.81 -11.79
C GLN A 32 -14.10 -16.67 -11.47
N SER A 33 -12.81 -16.94 -11.33
CA SER A 33 -11.83 -15.89 -11.09
C SER A 33 -11.39 -15.32 -12.44
N SER A 34 -11.95 -14.19 -12.83
CA SER A 34 -11.24 -13.29 -13.74
C SER A 34 -9.81 -13.14 -13.25
N SER A 35 -8.82 -13.21 -14.14
CA SER A 35 -7.44 -12.99 -13.74
C SER A 35 -7.31 -11.62 -13.08
N ILE A 36 -6.36 -11.44 -12.17
CA ILE A 36 -6.08 -10.12 -11.56
C ILE A 36 -5.89 -9.07 -12.66
N ALA A 37 -5.22 -9.45 -13.78
CA ALA A 37 -5.01 -8.58 -14.91
C ALA A 37 -6.32 -8.11 -15.56
N GLU A 38 -7.30 -9.02 -15.73
CA GLU A 38 -8.62 -8.68 -16.27
C GLU A 38 -9.40 -7.74 -15.34
N ILE A 39 -9.39 -8.02 -14.01
CA ILE A 39 -10.06 -7.15 -13.04
C ILE A 39 -9.34 -5.79 -12.94
N ALA A 40 -8.01 -5.77 -12.97
CA ALA A 40 -7.23 -4.54 -12.97
C ALA A 40 -7.47 -3.72 -14.24
N GLN A 41 -7.64 -4.37 -15.38
CA GLN A 41 -8.02 -3.70 -16.63
C GLN A 41 -9.44 -3.12 -16.54
N GLU A 42 -10.40 -3.88 -16.01
CA GLU A 42 -11.76 -3.39 -15.75
C GLU A 42 -11.76 -2.15 -14.85
N VAL A 43 -10.96 -2.17 -13.78
CA VAL A 43 -10.77 -1.01 -12.88
C VAL A 43 -10.22 0.18 -13.65
N ARG A 44 -9.17 0.02 -14.45
CA ARG A 44 -8.59 1.10 -15.26
C ARG A 44 -9.62 1.70 -16.23
N GLU A 45 -10.35 0.86 -16.95
CA GLU A 45 -11.40 1.31 -17.86
C GLU A 45 -12.53 2.07 -17.16
N LEU A 46 -12.88 1.67 -15.94
CA LEU A 46 -13.86 2.38 -15.13
C LEU A 46 -13.31 3.73 -14.64
N LEU A 47 -12.03 3.80 -14.29
CA LEU A 47 -11.36 5.04 -13.91
C LEU A 47 -11.27 6.02 -15.09
N GLU A 48 -10.95 5.52 -16.29
CA GLU A 48 -10.86 6.32 -17.51
C GLU A 48 -12.22 6.86 -17.99
N LYS A 49 -13.29 6.06 -17.87
CA LYS A 49 -14.63 6.39 -18.39
C LYS A 49 -15.45 7.31 -17.48
N ARG A 50 -15.09 7.42 -16.21
CA ARG A 50 -15.87 8.20 -15.24
C ARG A 50 -15.15 9.49 -14.90
N HIS A 51 -15.73 10.61 -15.34
CA HIS A 51 -15.39 11.90 -14.76
C HIS A 51 -15.74 11.88 -13.27
N PRO A 52 -14.86 12.38 -12.39
CA PRO A 52 -15.17 12.50 -10.99
C PRO A 52 -16.48 13.28 -10.83
N LYS A 53 -17.38 12.79 -9.99
CA LYS A 53 -18.55 13.54 -9.62
C LYS A 53 -18.07 14.73 -8.78
N THR A 54 -18.15 15.91 -9.33
CA THR A 54 -17.94 17.14 -8.56
C THR A 54 -19.13 17.31 -7.62
N VAL A 55 -18.86 17.54 -6.35
CA VAL A 55 -19.90 17.96 -5.40
C VAL A 55 -20.19 19.45 -5.67
N PRO A 56 -21.45 19.84 -5.93
CA PRO A 56 -21.78 21.24 -6.19
C PRO A 56 -21.24 22.15 -5.07
N GLY A 57 -20.50 23.21 -5.45
CA GLY A 57 -19.91 24.17 -4.50
C GLY A 57 -18.49 23.82 -4.02
N ILE A 58 -17.92 22.68 -4.42
CA ILE A 58 -16.51 22.36 -4.16
C ILE A 58 -15.74 22.57 -5.46
N THR A 59 -15.02 23.67 -5.53
CA THR A 59 -14.20 24.04 -6.69
C THR A 59 -12.74 23.59 -6.58
N ASP A 60 -12.38 22.97 -5.47
CA ASP A 60 -11.01 22.57 -5.22
C ASP A 60 -10.71 21.22 -5.91
N GLU A 61 -9.75 21.23 -6.82
CA GLU A 61 -9.27 20.02 -7.54
C GLU A 61 -8.81 18.89 -6.60
N LEU A 62 -8.53 19.20 -5.33
CA LEU A 62 -8.18 18.23 -4.28
C LEU A 62 -9.39 17.34 -3.86
N TYR A 63 -10.63 17.75 -4.20
CA TYR A 63 -11.88 17.07 -3.80
C TYR A 63 -12.62 16.41 -4.95
N GLU A 64 -11.92 15.92 -5.91
CA GLU A 64 -12.50 14.93 -6.78
C GLU A 64 -12.81 13.69 -5.93
N LEU A 65 -14.10 13.38 -5.77
CA LEU A 65 -14.50 12.06 -5.28
C LEU A 65 -13.77 11.01 -6.10
N PRO A 66 -13.15 9.99 -5.45
CA PRO A 66 -12.60 8.87 -6.21
C PRO A 66 -13.69 8.37 -7.15
N PRO A 67 -13.38 8.13 -8.44
CA PRO A 67 -14.37 7.66 -9.40
C PRO A 67 -15.06 6.45 -8.79
N PHE A 68 -16.40 6.48 -8.79
CA PHE A 68 -17.19 5.42 -8.17
C PHE A 68 -16.98 4.13 -8.94
N ILE A 69 -16.16 3.25 -8.41
CA ILE A 69 -16.04 1.88 -8.87
C ILE A 69 -17.02 1.05 -8.04
N PRO A 70 -17.89 0.27 -8.68
CA PRO A 70 -18.87 -0.54 -7.96
C PRO A 70 -18.20 -1.43 -6.91
N LYS A 71 -18.77 -1.49 -5.72
CA LYS A 71 -18.25 -2.32 -4.60
C LYS A 71 -17.99 -3.77 -5.03
N ALA A 72 -18.81 -4.31 -5.92
CA ALA A 72 -18.64 -5.66 -6.46
C ALA A 72 -17.32 -5.85 -7.21
N VAL A 73 -16.86 -4.83 -7.94
CA VAL A 73 -15.55 -4.87 -8.65
C VAL A 73 -14.42 -4.86 -7.65
N TRP A 74 -14.46 -3.95 -6.68
CA TRP A 74 -13.47 -3.90 -5.60
C TRP A 74 -13.45 -5.17 -4.75
N SER A 75 -14.61 -5.77 -4.45
CA SER A 75 -14.67 -7.03 -3.73
C SER A 75 -14.02 -8.17 -4.51
N ARG A 76 -14.31 -8.30 -5.81
CA ARG A 76 -13.66 -9.31 -6.66
C ARG A 76 -12.15 -9.12 -6.72
N LEU A 77 -11.69 -7.85 -6.88
CA LEU A 77 -10.26 -7.54 -6.86
C LEU A 77 -9.65 -7.92 -5.52
N GLY A 78 -10.28 -7.52 -4.41
CA GLY A 78 -9.81 -7.84 -3.07
C GLY A 78 -9.74 -9.34 -2.78
N ASP A 79 -10.70 -10.13 -3.28
CA ASP A 79 -10.68 -11.60 -3.16
C ASP A 79 -9.53 -12.21 -3.96
N ALA A 80 -9.36 -11.80 -5.21
CA ALA A 80 -8.29 -12.28 -6.07
C ALA A 80 -6.90 -11.90 -5.53
N LEU A 81 -6.76 -10.70 -4.97
CA LEU A 81 -5.52 -10.24 -4.35
C LEU A 81 -5.19 -11.00 -3.06
N ARG A 82 -6.20 -11.34 -2.24
CA ARG A 82 -5.98 -12.18 -1.04
C ARG A 82 -5.50 -13.58 -1.38
N ASP A 83 -5.90 -14.14 -2.51
CA ASP A 83 -5.41 -15.44 -2.97
C ASP A 83 -3.92 -15.41 -3.39
N CYS A 84 -3.35 -14.22 -3.61
CA CYS A 84 -1.93 -14.01 -3.85
C CYS A 84 -1.10 -13.83 -2.56
N GLU A 85 -1.74 -13.69 -1.40
CA GLU A 85 -1.05 -13.61 -0.11
C GLU A 85 -0.69 -15.02 0.37
N PHE A 86 0.61 -15.27 0.55
CA PHE A 86 1.11 -16.61 0.88
C PHE A 86 1.29 -16.86 2.38
N PRO A 87 1.09 -18.11 2.84
CA PRO A 87 1.54 -18.52 4.16
C PRO A 87 3.05 -18.34 4.32
N THR A 88 3.48 -18.05 5.53
CA THR A 88 4.79 -17.50 5.90
C THR A 88 6.02 -18.37 5.68
N MET A 89 5.91 -19.64 5.27
CA MET A 89 7.04 -20.60 5.22
C MET A 89 7.69 -20.75 3.84
N GLN A 90 7.22 -20.04 2.84
CA GLN A 90 7.68 -20.19 1.46
C GLN A 90 8.74 -19.17 1.06
N ARG A 91 9.42 -19.45 -0.06
CA ARG A 91 10.30 -18.50 -0.76
C ARG A 91 9.59 -17.99 -1.99
N ILE A 92 9.72 -16.72 -2.25
CA ILE A 92 9.23 -16.09 -3.47
C ILE A 92 10.34 -16.14 -4.52
N PRO A 93 10.06 -16.66 -5.72
CA PRO A 93 10.98 -16.64 -6.83
C PRO A 93 11.38 -15.21 -7.23
N GLY A 94 12.59 -15.06 -7.79
CA GLY A 94 13.15 -13.73 -8.11
C GLY A 94 12.39 -12.97 -9.19
N GLU A 95 11.76 -13.68 -10.13
CA GLU A 95 10.96 -13.10 -11.21
C GLU A 95 9.60 -12.54 -10.78
N ARG A 96 9.20 -12.78 -9.53
CA ARG A 96 7.91 -12.27 -9.01
C ARG A 96 8.05 -10.85 -8.47
N VAL A 97 7.02 -10.07 -8.60
CA VAL A 97 6.87 -8.79 -7.90
C VAL A 97 6.30 -9.06 -6.51
N ILE A 98 6.86 -8.41 -5.50
CA ILE A 98 6.44 -8.60 -4.11
C ILE A 98 5.75 -7.33 -3.59
N THR A 99 4.65 -7.51 -2.85
CA THR A 99 4.11 -6.47 -1.98
C THR A 99 4.33 -6.81 -0.51
N LEU A 100 4.70 -5.83 0.29
CA LEU A 100 4.65 -5.92 1.74
C LEU A 100 3.59 -4.93 2.22
N ARG A 101 2.51 -5.46 2.81
CA ARG A 101 1.43 -4.67 3.39
C ARG A 101 1.46 -4.79 4.90
N LEU A 102 1.66 -3.69 5.57
CA LEU A 102 1.72 -3.59 7.01
C LEU A 102 0.45 -2.92 7.52
N ASP A 103 -0.01 -3.39 8.69
CA ASP A 103 -1.22 -2.90 9.34
C ASP A 103 -0.95 -2.70 10.84
N GLY A 104 -1.49 -1.64 11.39
CA GLY A 104 -1.31 -1.29 12.78
C GLY A 104 -2.21 -2.10 13.71
N SER A 105 -1.63 -2.89 14.60
CA SER A 105 -2.39 -3.70 15.55
C SER A 105 -2.97 -2.85 16.68
N GLY A 106 -4.32 -2.78 16.74
CA GLY A 106 -5.03 -2.07 17.81
C GLY A 106 -4.93 -0.54 17.75
N PHE A 107 -4.61 0.03 16.62
CA PHE A 107 -4.38 1.47 16.42
C PHE A 107 -5.58 2.35 16.75
N SER A 108 -6.81 1.88 16.57
CA SER A 108 -8.00 2.65 16.99
C SER A 108 -8.00 2.98 18.49
N LYS A 109 -7.49 2.06 19.33
CA LYS A 109 -7.35 2.30 20.79
C LYS A 109 -6.12 3.16 21.08
N LEU A 110 -5.02 2.89 20.39
CA LEU A 110 -3.76 3.62 20.55
C LEU A 110 -3.94 5.10 20.18
N THR A 111 -4.45 5.41 18.99
CA THR A 111 -4.66 6.79 18.52
C THR A 111 -5.63 7.56 19.41
N LYS A 112 -6.71 6.90 19.88
CA LYS A 112 -7.63 7.51 20.84
C LYS A 112 -6.90 7.87 22.17
N ARG A 113 -6.06 6.99 22.69
CA ARG A 113 -5.27 7.25 23.89
C ARG A 113 -4.29 8.41 23.70
N LEU A 114 -3.55 8.39 22.58
CA LEU A 114 -2.58 9.43 22.24
C LEU A 114 -3.24 10.81 22.05
N SER A 115 -4.43 10.85 21.44
CA SER A 115 -5.19 12.09 21.33
C SER A 115 -5.73 12.58 22.66
N SER A 116 -6.24 11.67 23.51
CA SER A 116 -6.72 12.02 24.85
C SER A 116 -5.57 12.48 25.78
N GLY A 117 -4.36 11.94 25.58
CA GLY A 117 -3.15 12.34 26.29
C GLY A 117 -2.45 13.58 25.74
N GLY A 118 -3.01 14.24 24.71
CA GLY A 118 -2.43 15.46 24.11
C GLY A 118 -1.21 15.23 23.21
N VAL A 119 -0.86 13.97 22.92
CA VAL A 119 0.27 13.63 22.03
C VAL A 119 -0.12 13.85 20.57
N PHE A 120 -1.30 13.40 20.18
CA PHE A 120 -1.88 13.66 18.86
C PHE A 120 -2.95 14.73 18.93
N SER A 121 -3.07 15.50 17.87
CA SER A 121 -4.16 16.48 17.71
C SER A 121 -5.51 15.76 17.70
N THR A 122 -6.55 16.43 18.23
CA THR A 122 -7.92 15.94 18.16
C THR A 122 -8.46 16.08 16.74
N GLY A 123 -9.25 15.10 16.31
CA GLY A 123 -9.74 15.06 14.93
C GLY A 123 -8.70 14.40 14.01
N TYR A 124 -8.39 15.02 12.88
CA TYR A 124 -7.27 14.61 12.05
C TYR A 124 -5.94 14.93 12.74
N SER A 125 -5.06 13.97 12.86
CA SER A 125 -3.74 14.16 13.47
C SER A 125 -2.65 14.22 12.40
N GLN A 126 -2.12 15.42 12.18
CA GLN A 126 -0.98 15.64 11.29
C GLN A 126 0.27 14.91 11.81
N GLU A 127 0.43 14.84 13.12
CA GLU A 127 1.55 14.13 13.75
C GLU A 127 1.53 12.63 13.38
N PHE A 128 0.36 12.00 13.49
CA PHE A 128 0.18 10.60 13.11
C PHE A 128 0.45 10.37 11.63
N ALA A 129 -0.14 11.21 10.76
CA ALA A 129 0.08 11.14 9.32
C ALA A 129 1.57 11.27 8.96
N THR A 130 2.30 12.17 9.62
CA THR A 130 3.74 12.36 9.42
C THR A 130 4.53 11.12 9.82
N LEU A 131 4.23 10.54 10.99
CA LEU A 131 4.87 9.29 11.43
C LEU A 131 4.67 8.15 10.43
N MET A 132 3.45 7.96 9.93
CA MET A 132 3.15 6.91 8.94
C MET A 132 3.87 7.14 7.61
N ARG A 133 3.94 8.38 7.14
CA ARG A 133 4.67 8.76 5.91
C ARG A 133 6.16 8.50 6.04
N GLU A 134 6.78 8.92 7.14
CA GLU A 134 8.21 8.67 7.42
C GLU A 134 8.51 7.17 7.52
N CYS A 135 7.63 6.38 8.14
CA CYS A 135 7.75 4.93 8.21
C CYS A 135 7.67 4.28 6.83
N CYS A 136 6.74 4.72 5.99
CA CYS A 136 6.59 4.20 4.62
C CYS A 136 7.85 4.50 3.77
N GLN A 137 8.34 5.73 3.80
CA GLN A 137 9.56 6.13 3.09
C GLN A 137 10.79 5.34 3.55
N SER A 138 10.95 5.18 4.87
CA SER A 138 12.05 4.39 5.44
C SER A 138 11.97 2.91 5.06
N LEU A 139 10.75 2.33 5.06
CA LEU A 139 10.52 0.96 4.64
C LEU A 139 10.86 0.77 3.17
N MET A 140 10.45 1.71 2.30
CA MET A 140 10.80 1.70 0.88
C MET A 140 12.32 1.74 0.67
N ALA A 141 13.02 2.61 1.37
CA ALA A 141 14.48 2.70 1.31
C ALA A 141 15.15 1.39 1.74
N LYS A 142 14.70 0.80 2.86
CA LYS A 142 15.22 -0.46 3.40
C LYS A 142 15.11 -1.62 2.43
N PHE A 143 13.99 -1.76 1.74
CA PHE A 143 13.73 -2.85 0.81
C PHE A 143 13.98 -2.48 -0.66
N SER A 144 14.49 -1.29 -0.93
CA SER A 144 14.65 -0.76 -2.30
C SER A 144 13.37 -0.85 -3.13
N ALA A 145 12.22 -0.61 -2.48
CA ALA A 145 10.91 -0.69 -3.12
C ALA A 145 10.76 0.34 -4.25
N ALA A 146 10.04 -0.03 -5.31
CA ALA A 146 9.78 0.85 -6.45
C ALA A 146 8.77 1.96 -6.07
N CYS A 147 7.74 1.60 -5.31
CA CYS A 147 6.77 2.56 -4.81
C CYS A 147 6.20 2.13 -3.46
N GLY A 148 5.51 3.04 -2.81
CA GLY A 148 4.83 2.83 -1.54
C GLY A 148 3.61 3.71 -1.40
N TYR A 149 2.67 3.25 -0.60
CA TYR A 149 1.44 3.95 -0.30
C TYR A 149 1.10 3.78 1.18
N THR A 150 0.66 4.85 1.83
CA THR A 150 0.21 4.79 3.23
C THR A 150 -1.06 5.60 3.43
N GLN A 151 -1.93 5.06 4.27
CA GLN A 151 -3.16 5.68 4.69
C GLN A 151 -3.55 5.17 6.08
N SER A 152 -4.13 6.01 6.95
CA SER A 152 -4.45 5.61 8.32
C SER A 152 -3.25 4.92 8.98
N ASP A 153 -3.44 3.73 9.54
CA ASP A 153 -2.42 2.86 10.17
C ASP A 153 -1.88 1.77 9.23
N GLU A 154 -2.17 1.88 7.93
CA GLU A 154 -1.75 0.92 6.93
C GLU A 154 -0.68 1.50 5.99
N MET A 155 0.26 0.67 5.57
CA MET A 155 1.17 0.98 4.48
C MET A 155 1.43 -0.24 3.60
N THR A 156 1.63 0.00 2.30
CA THR A 156 1.97 -1.02 1.32
C THR A 156 3.16 -0.55 0.49
N ILE A 157 4.18 -1.38 0.36
CA ILE A 157 5.28 -1.14 -0.58
C ILE A 157 5.32 -2.21 -1.65
N ILE A 158 5.78 -1.85 -2.85
CA ILE A 158 5.99 -2.78 -3.97
C ILE A 158 7.47 -2.89 -4.27
N ILE A 159 7.96 -4.12 -4.26
CA ILE A 159 9.34 -4.47 -4.61
C ILE A 159 9.30 -5.12 -5.99
N SER A 160 10.01 -4.55 -6.94
CA SER A 160 10.12 -5.10 -8.31
C SER A 160 10.72 -6.50 -8.29
N ALA A 161 10.47 -7.26 -9.36
CA ALA A 161 11.20 -8.49 -9.61
C ALA A 161 12.71 -8.26 -9.49
N ALA A 162 13.42 -9.26 -9.00
CA ALA A 162 14.88 -9.20 -8.90
C ALA A 162 15.50 -9.12 -10.30
N SER A 163 16.64 -8.47 -10.40
CA SER A 163 17.34 -8.28 -11.68
C SER A 163 17.82 -9.59 -12.26
N VAL A 164 17.98 -9.63 -13.58
CA VAL A 164 18.70 -10.69 -14.29
C VAL A 164 20.15 -10.24 -14.47
N VAL A 165 21.12 -11.02 -13.96
CA VAL A 165 22.53 -10.71 -14.10
C VAL A 165 23.20 -11.84 -14.88
N ARG A 166 23.84 -11.53 -16.00
CA ARG A 166 24.50 -12.50 -16.90
C ARG A 166 23.58 -13.65 -17.34
N GLY A 167 22.29 -13.37 -17.55
CA GLY A 167 21.28 -14.37 -17.93
C GLY A 167 20.71 -15.18 -16.76
N GLU A 168 21.19 -14.97 -15.53
CA GLU A 168 20.68 -15.67 -14.35
C GLU A 168 19.73 -14.79 -13.54
N GLN A 169 18.55 -15.31 -13.22
CA GLN A 169 17.58 -14.67 -12.35
C GLN A 169 18.14 -14.59 -10.94
N GLN A 170 18.24 -13.37 -10.41
CA GLN A 170 18.67 -13.16 -9.04
C GLN A 170 17.53 -13.45 -8.05
N CYS A 171 17.89 -13.68 -6.81
CA CYS A 171 16.91 -13.82 -5.72
C CYS A 171 16.54 -12.46 -5.14
N HIS A 172 15.33 -12.36 -4.61
CA HIS A 172 14.97 -11.25 -3.75
C HIS A 172 15.85 -11.18 -2.49
N SER A 173 15.85 -10.01 -1.85
CA SER A 173 16.48 -9.82 -0.54
C SER A 173 16.13 -10.98 0.39
N HIS A 174 17.09 -11.41 1.20
CA HIS A 174 16.94 -12.54 2.12
C HIS A 174 16.58 -13.88 1.44
N GLY A 175 16.88 -14.04 0.13
CA GLY A 175 16.54 -15.24 -0.64
C GLY A 175 15.03 -15.45 -0.81
N GLY A 176 14.25 -14.39 -0.81
CA GLY A 176 12.79 -14.41 -0.97
C GLY A 176 12.03 -15.08 0.18
N ARG A 177 12.68 -15.30 1.34
CA ARG A 177 12.04 -15.99 2.48
C ARG A 177 10.92 -15.13 3.07
N VAL A 178 9.66 -15.59 2.95
CA VAL A 178 8.45 -14.86 3.34
C VAL A 178 8.48 -14.44 4.81
N VAL A 179 8.75 -15.38 5.73
CA VAL A 179 8.83 -15.08 7.17
C VAL A 179 9.83 -13.97 7.45
N LYS A 180 11.01 -14.05 6.81
CA LYS A 180 12.09 -13.08 7.06
C LYS A 180 11.76 -11.70 6.50
N LEU A 181 11.13 -11.64 5.32
CA LEU A 181 10.67 -10.38 4.73
C LEU A 181 9.60 -9.72 5.60
N CYS A 182 8.56 -10.48 5.99
CA CYS A 182 7.47 -9.96 6.82
C CYS A 182 7.94 -9.52 8.21
N THR A 183 8.74 -10.36 8.89
CA THR A 183 9.19 -10.04 10.26
C THR A 183 10.15 -8.86 10.29
N LEU A 184 11.06 -8.75 9.32
CA LEU A 184 11.97 -7.60 9.23
C LEU A 184 11.25 -6.31 8.85
N ALA A 185 10.22 -6.38 8.00
CA ALA A 185 9.40 -5.22 7.65
C ALA A 185 8.60 -4.74 8.86
N ALA A 186 7.86 -5.63 9.53
CA ALA A 186 7.08 -5.32 10.72
C ALA A 186 7.96 -4.79 11.85
N ALA A 187 9.09 -5.45 12.15
CA ALA A 187 10.03 -5.02 13.17
C ALA A 187 10.61 -3.63 12.88
N HIS A 188 10.98 -3.37 11.61
CA HIS A 188 11.54 -2.08 11.21
C HIS A 188 10.54 -0.94 11.42
N VAL A 189 9.31 -1.10 10.94
CA VAL A 189 8.27 -0.07 11.07
C VAL A 189 7.88 0.11 12.54
N THR A 190 7.70 -0.98 13.29
CA THR A 190 7.41 -0.93 14.73
C THR A 190 8.49 -0.15 15.50
N ALA A 191 9.77 -0.47 15.25
CA ALA A 191 10.87 0.21 15.92
C ALA A 191 10.94 1.70 15.56
N LEU A 192 10.84 2.03 14.27
CA LEU A 192 10.92 3.42 13.81
C LEU A 192 9.74 4.25 14.30
N PHE A 193 8.52 3.73 14.20
CA PHE A 193 7.32 4.42 14.66
C PHE A 193 7.42 4.74 16.14
N ASN A 194 7.78 3.77 16.99
CA ASN A 194 7.92 3.97 18.43
C ASN A 194 9.06 4.92 18.77
N PHE A 195 10.19 4.85 18.06
CA PHE A 195 11.30 5.80 18.24
C PHE A 195 10.86 7.24 17.95
N ARG A 196 10.14 7.45 16.84
CA ARG A 196 9.61 8.76 16.47
C ARG A 196 8.50 9.22 17.41
N LEU A 197 7.64 8.31 17.82
CA LEU A 197 6.58 8.58 18.79
C LEU A 197 7.18 9.03 20.13
N GLN A 198 8.23 8.37 20.60
CA GLN A 198 8.95 8.78 21.83
C GLN A 198 9.53 10.20 21.71
N ALA A 199 10.12 10.54 20.56
CA ALA A 199 10.60 11.88 20.30
C ALA A 199 9.46 12.93 20.32
N LEU A 200 8.28 12.56 19.79
CA LEU A 200 7.09 13.40 19.84
C LEU A 200 6.60 13.61 21.28
N PHE A 201 6.58 12.56 22.12
CA PHE A 201 6.28 12.69 23.54
C PHE A 201 7.23 13.68 24.22
N ALA A 202 8.54 13.49 24.02
CA ALA A 202 9.57 14.35 24.59
C ALA A 202 9.41 15.82 24.15
N SER A 203 9.09 16.07 22.88
CA SER A 203 8.87 17.44 22.36
C SER A 203 7.69 18.16 23.01
N LYS A 204 6.75 17.40 23.56
CA LYS A 204 5.56 17.91 24.27
C LYS A 204 5.72 17.89 25.79
N GLY A 205 6.90 17.52 26.31
CA GLY A 205 7.18 17.40 27.75
C GLY A 205 6.39 16.27 28.42
N LEU A 206 6.01 15.24 27.65
CA LEU A 206 5.24 14.10 28.12
C LEU A 206 6.14 12.86 28.20
N GLU A 207 5.80 11.92 29.07
CA GLU A 207 6.48 10.63 29.19
C GLU A 207 5.69 9.53 28.46
N MET A 208 6.40 8.74 27.67
CA MET A 208 5.82 7.61 26.96
C MET A 208 5.80 6.37 27.86
N THR A 209 4.65 5.73 27.96
CA THR A 209 4.48 4.49 28.74
C THR A 209 4.35 3.29 27.80
N ASP A 210 4.54 2.06 28.32
CA ASP A 210 4.41 0.79 27.58
C ASP A 210 3.05 0.64 26.89
N HIS A 211 2.01 1.25 27.46
CA HIS A 211 0.66 1.23 26.86
C HIS A 211 0.54 2.07 25.58
N CYS A 212 1.55 2.88 25.27
CA CYS A 212 1.61 3.70 24.06
C CYS A 212 2.43 3.06 22.95
N LEU A 213 2.97 1.84 23.17
CA LEU A 213 3.72 1.13 22.13
C LEU A 213 2.81 0.70 20.98
N ALA A 214 3.25 1.05 19.77
CA ALA A 214 2.65 0.60 18.54
C ALA A 214 3.24 -0.75 18.10
N ASN A 215 2.42 -1.57 17.47
CA ASN A 215 2.84 -2.81 16.83
C ASN A 215 2.24 -2.89 15.43
N PHE A 216 3.01 -3.42 14.49
CA PHE A 216 2.58 -3.65 13.12
C PHE A 216 2.68 -5.12 12.78
N ASP A 217 1.69 -5.65 12.08
CA ASP A 217 1.82 -6.92 11.35
C ASP A 217 2.24 -6.67 9.89
N CYS A 218 2.62 -7.74 9.19
CA CYS A 218 2.99 -7.66 7.79
C CYS A 218 2.50 -8.87 7.03
N ARG A 219 1.90 -8.61 5.87
CA ARG A 219 1.47 -9.62 4.89
C ARG A 219 2.24 -9.42 3.60
N LEU A 220 2.61 -10.53 2.99
CA LEU A 220 3.34 -10.53 1.73
C LEU A 220 2.43 -11.05 0.62
N GLY A 221 2.35 -10.28 -0.47
CA GLY A 221 1.73 -10.69 -1.73
C GLY A 221 2.79 -10.96 -2.80
N SER A 222 2.49 -11.84 -3.74
CA SER A 222 3.35 -12.19 -4.87
C SER A 222 2.58 -12.13 -6.17
N PHE A 223 3.09 -11.37 -7.13
CA PHE A 223 2.42 -11.02 -8.38
C PHE A 223 3.30 -11.31 -9.58
N SER A 224 2.69 -11.48 -10.75
CA SER A 224 3.45 -11.73 -11.99
C SER A 224 3.99 -10.44 -12.58
N THR A 225 3.26 -9.33 -12.43
CA THR A 225 3.61 -8.04 -13.02
C THR A 225 3.50 -6.90 -12.00
N MET A 226 4.09 -5.77 -12.34
CA MET A 226 3.99 -4.54 -11.55
C MET A 226 2.54 -4.01 -11.54
N GLU A 227 1.81 -4.14 -12.64
CA GLU A 227 0.42 -3.71 -12.76
C GLU A 227 -0.50 -4.51 -11.82
N GLU A 228 -0.29 -5.84 -11.75
CA GLU A 228 -1.03 -6.68 -10.81
C GLU A 228 -0.77 -6.24 -9.36
N ALA A 229 0.50 -6.01 -9.00
CA ALA A 229 0.87 -5.54 -7.67
C ALA A 229 0.31 -4.14 -7.37
N MET A 230 0.31 -3.24 -8.37
CA MET A 230 -0.27 -1.90 -8.24
C MET A 230 -1.78 -1.95 -7.98
N SER A 231 -2.48 -2.96 -8.49
CA SER A 231 -3.92 -3.13 -8.23
C SER A 231 -4.24 -3.28 -6.73
N LEU A 232 -3.31 -3.87 -5.94
CA LEU A 232 -3.44 -3.91 -4.47
C LEU A 232 -3.41 -2.48 -3.90
N VAL A 233 -2.49 -1.66 -4.34
CA VAL A 233 -2.33 -0.27 -3.86
C VAL A 233 -3.54 0.58 -4.26
N LEU A 234 -4.03 0.44 -5.51
CA LEU A 234 -5.24 1.13 -5.97
C LEU A 234 -6.48 0.72 -5.16
N TRP A 235 -6.60 -0.55 -4.84
CA TRP A 235 -7.68 -1.04 -3.97
C TRP A 235 -7.62 -0.37 -2.58
N ARG A 236 -6.43 -0.25 -1.98
CA ARG A 236 -6.26 0.44 -0.69
C ARG A 236 -6.53 1.94 -0.79
N ALA A 237 -6.14 2.58 -1.89
CA ALA A 237 -6.44 3.99 -2.13
C ALA A 237 -7.95 4.26 -2.27
N ALA A 238 -8.68 3.36 -2.93
CA ALA A 238 -10.14 3.45 -3.00
C ALA A 238 -10.81 3.32 -1.63
N ASP A 239 -10.31 2.38 -0.82
CA ASP A 239 -10.80 2.18 0.55
C ASP A 239 -10.49 3.42 1.44
N CYS A 240 -9.32 4.03 1.27
CA CYS A 240 -8.95 5.29 1.93
C CYS A 240 -9.98 6.38 1.66
N GLY A 241 -10.37 6.59 0.40
CA GLY A 241 -11.36 7.62 0.03
C GLY A 241 -12.72 7.44 0.71
N VAL A 242 -13.14 6.19 0.92
CA VAL A 242 -14.40 5.87 1.63
C VAL A 242 -14.25 6.04 3.14
N ASN A 243 -13.16 5.48 3.69
CA ASN A 243 -12.94 5.46 5.13
C ASN A 243 -12.55 6.84 5.65
N GLY A 244 -11.76 7.63 4.93
CA GLY A 244 -11.35 8.98 5.29
C GLY A 244 -12.55 9.93 5.46
N VAL A 245 -13.52 9.85 4.55
CA VAL A 245 -14.78 10.60 4.65
C VAL A 245 -15.57 10.17 5.89
N SER A 246 -15.72 8.88 6.13
CA SER A 246 -16.43 8.36 7.29
C SER A 246 -15.74 8.71 8.61
N ASP A 247 -14.41 8.66 8.65
CA ASP A 247 -13.59 9.06 9.78
C ASP A 247 -13.71 10.57 10.08
N ALA A 248 -13.72 11.41 9.04
CA ALA A 248 -13.89 12.85 9.18
C ALA A 248 -15.26 13.20 9.81
N VAL A 249 -16.32 12.55 9.35
CA VAL A 249 -17.67 12.70 9.95
C VAL A 249 -17.65 12.30 11.42
N TYR A 250 -17.10 11.12 11.73
CA TYR A 250 -17.03 10.62 13.11
C TYR A 250 -16.22 11.55 14.02
N LYS A 251 -15.08 12.02 13.55
CA LYS A 251 -14.15 12.89 14.30
C LYS A 251 -14.65 14.33 14.43
N SER A 252 -15.62 14.77 13.62
CA SER A 252 -16.24 16.10 13.76
C SER A 252 -16.89 16.31 15.12
N LYS A 253 -17.34 15.22 15.77
CA LYS A 253 -18.09 15.21 17.03
C LYS A 253 -19.37 16.06 17.01
N LEU A 254 -19.84 16.48 15.84
CA LEU A 254 -21.09 17.21 15.71
C LEU A 254 -22.28 16.30 16.06
N PRO A 255 -23.29 16.78 16.79
CA PRO A 255 -24.47 15.99 17.14
C PRO A 255 -25.17 15.38 15.92
N SER A 256 -25.23 16.15 14.81
CA SER A 256 -25.81 15.73 13.53
C SER A 256 -25.02 14.64 12.82
N ALA A 257 -23.77 14.37 13.19
CA ALA A 257 -22.97 13.28 12.59
C ALA A 257 -23.64 11.91 12.79
N LYS A 258 -24.42 11.71 13.84
CA LYS A 258 -25.15 10.45 14.08
C LYS A 258 -26.17 10.14 12.98
N SER A 259 -26.79 11.15 12.38
CA SER A 259 -27.76 10.97 11.29
C SER A 259 -27.12 10.44 10.01
N THR A 260 -25.81 10.61 9.85
CA THR A 260 -25.07 10.18 8.65
C THR A 260 -24.63 8.71 8.67
N THR A 261 -24.84 7.98 9.76
CA THR A 261 -24.29 6.61 9.97
C THR A 261 -24.66 5.64 8.84
N ARG A 262 -25.84 5.81 8.22
CA ARG A 262 -26.36 4.96 7.13
C ARG A 262 -26.20 5.59 5.74
N LEU A 263 -25.62 6.77 5.65
CA LEU A 263 -25.44 7.48 4.39
C LEU A 263 -24.27 6.91 3.58
N GLY A 264 -24.37 7.02 2.26
CA GLY A 264 -23.29 6.75 1.33
C GLY A 264 -22.16 7.77 1.45
N THR A 265 -21.02 7.49 0.80
CA THR A 265 -19.84 8.37 0.83
C THR A 265 -20.15 9.75 0.23
N SER A 266 -20.92 9.82 -0.86
CA SER A 266 -21.32 11.09 -1.49
C SER A 266 -22.14 11.96 -0.56
N ASP A 267 -23.14 11.36 0.15
CA ASP A 267 -24.00 12.10 1.06
C ASP A 267 -23.21 12.59 2.29
N LYS A 268 -22.27 11.77 2.77
CA LYS A 268 -21.36 12.18 3.85
C LYS A 268 -20.46 13.34 3.44
N LEU A 269 -19.96 13.34 2.21
CA LEU A 269 -19.17 14.45 1.68
C LEU A 269 -20.00 15.74 1.58
N GLN A 270 -21.23 15.62 1.09
CA GLN A 270 -22.14 16.76 1.07
C GLN A 270 -22.39 17.28 2.49
N TRP A 271 -22.66 16.38 3.44
CA TRP A 271 -22.81 16.76 4.85
C TRP A 271 -21.57 17.46 5.41
N LEU A 272 -20.33 16.97 5.10
CA LEU A 272 -19.09 17.63 5.50
C LEU A 272 -18.98 19.03 4.90
N ALA A 273 -19.34 19.21 3.63
CA ALA A 273 -19.35 20.51 2.96
C ALA A 273 -20.32 21.48 3.63
N GLU A 274 -21.56 21.06 3.90
CA GLU A 274 -22.61 21.85 4.55
C GLU A 274 -22.20 22.28 5.97
N ASN A 275 -21.34 21.51 6.65
CA ASN A 275 -20.83 21.83 7.99
C ASN A 275 -19.46 22.53 7.98
N GLY A 276 -18.95 22.95 6.82
CA GLY A 276 -17.68 23.67 6.69
C GLY A 276 -16.45 22.83 7.09
N LEU A 277 -16.55 21.51 6.97
CA LEU A 277 -15.50 20.56 7.35
C LEU A 277 -14.62 20.11 6.17
N LEU A 278 -14.85 20.66 5.00
CA LEU A 278 -13.98 20.49 3.84
C LEU A 278 -13.13 21.76 3.65
N PRO A 279 -11.94 21.60 3.05
CA PRO A 279 -11.28 20.38 2.53
C PRO A 279 -10.72 19.46 3.62
N LEU A 280 -10.78 18.11 3.38
CA LEU A 280 -10.02 17.18 4.20
C LEU A 280 -8.52 17.32 3.91
N GLN A 281 -7.69 16.97 4.85
CA GLN A 281 -6.24 16.93 4.59
C GLN A 281 -5.91 15.84 3.55
N PRO A 282 -4.95 16.08 2.64
CA PRO A 282 -4.61 15.14 1.57
C PRO A 282 -4.42 13.70 2.02
N HIS A 283 -3.62 13.47 3.05
CA HIS A 283 -3.40 12.12 3.58
C HIS A 283 -4.68 11.45 4.12
N GLN A 284 -5.62 12.23 4.70
CA GLN A 284 -6.92 11.73 5.15
C GLN A 284 -7.85 11.43 3.97
N ALA A 285 -7.82 12.27 2.94
CA ALA A 285 -8.72 12.17 1.80
C ALA A 285 -8.37 11.02 0.86
N TYR A 286 -7.06 10.80 0.60
CA TYR A 286 -6.59 9.86 -0.41
C TYR A 286 -5.25 9.18 -0.09
N GLY A 287 -4.71 9.35 1.12
CA GLY A 287 -3.43 8.77 1.52
C GLY A 287 -2.23 9.50 0.92
N SER A 288 -1.05 8.91 1.06
CA SER A 288 0.20 9.42 0.50
C SER A 288 0.87 8.35 -0.34
N TYR A 289 1.26 8.71 -1.57
CA TYR A 289 1.93 7.84 -2.52
C TYR A 289 3.37 8.27 -2.74
N PHE A 290 4.28 7.32 -2.75
CA PHE A 290 5.72 7.52 -2.88
C PHE A 290 6.27 6.68 -4.01
N VAL A 291 7.28 7.22 -4.70
CA VAL A 291 8.02 6.53 -5.76
C VAL A 291 9.52 6.61 -5.50
N LYS A 292 10.23 5.59 -5.95
CA LYS A 292 11.69 5.61 -5.99
C LYS A 292 12.12 6.26 -7.29
N VAL A 293 12.82 7.37 -7.18
CA VAL A 293 13.39 8.10 -8.32
C VAL A 293 14.91 8.02 -8.31
N ARG A 294 15.53 8.12 -9.47
CA ARG A 294 16.97 8.21 -9.60
C ARG A 294 17.33 9.63 -10.03
N ARG A 295 18.25 10.25 -9.28
CA ARG A 295 18.72 11.60 -9.59
C ARG A 295 20.24 11.63 -9.57
N MET A 296 20.82 12.43 -10.47
CA MET A 296 22.24 12.75 -10.42
C MET A 296 22.51 13.62 -9.21
N HIS A 297 23.43 13.18 -8.37
CA HIS A 297 23.93 13.93 -7.23
C HIS A 297 25.38 14.29 -7.45
N GLU A 298 25.68 15.54 -7.24
CA GLU A 298 27.03 16.04 -7.20
C GLU A 298 27.64 15.74 -5.82
N GLY A 299 28.74 15.04 -5.80
CA GLY A 299 29.48 14.68 -4.61
C GLY A 299 30.90 15.27 -4.66
N PHE A 300 31.43 15.66 -3.51
CA PHE A 300 32.79 16.12 -3.38
C PHE A 300 33.67 15.02 -2.77
N ASN A 301 34.77 14.67 -3.43
CA ASN A 301 35.75 13.74 -2.90
C ASN A 301 36.78 14.53 -2.07
N PRO A 302 36.75 14.44 -0.74
CA PRO A 302 37.65 15.23 0.10
C PRO A 302 39.14 14.81 -0.01
N LYS A 303 39.41 13.64 -0.61
CA LYS A 303 40.79 13.13 -0.78
C LYS A 303 41.44 13.66 -2.09
N THR A 304 40.64 13.83 -3.16
CA THR A 304 41.14 14.28 -4.44
C THR A 304 40.80 15.74 -4.76
N GLY A 305 39.86 16.33 -4.00
CA GLY A 305 39.39 17.69 -4.29
C GLY A 305 38.47 17.77 -5.51
N GLU A 306 38.10 16.63 -6.10
CA GLU A 306 37.31 16.55 -7.32
C GLU A 306 35.82 16.46 -7.04
N THR A 307 35.03 17.09 -7.87
CA THR A 307 33.57 16.93 -7.90
C THR A 307 33.24 15.71 -8.75
N THR A 308 32.49 14.79 -8.18
CA THR A 308 32.01 13.55 -8.84
C THR A 308 30.51 13.59 -8.95
N GLN A 309 29.98 13.14 -10.08
CA GLN A 309 28.55 12.92 -10.23
C GLN A 309 28.21 11.45 -10.00
N SER A 310 27.21 11.20 -9.20
CA SER A 310 26.74 9.84 -8.91
C SER A 310 25.23 9.75 -8.98
N LEU A 311 24.72 8.69 -9.63
CA LEU A 311 23.28 8.42 -9.68
C LEU A 311 22.84 7.82 -8.34
N ARG A 312 21.98 8.54 -7.62
CA ARG A 312 21.44 8.09 -6.32
C ARG A 312 19.94 7.90 -6.39
N SER A 313 19.45 6.90 -5.67
CA SER A 313 18.02 6.68 -5.52
C SER A 313 17.51 7.41 -4.30
N THR A 314 16.42 8.16 -4.47
CA THR A 314 15.66 8.83 -3.40
C THR A 314 14.23 8.35 -3.42
N VAL A 315 13.52 8.52 -2.31
CA VAL A 315 12.08 8.26 -2.22
C VAL A 315 11.38 9.60 -2.17
N GLU A 316 10.53 9.87 -3.16
CA GLU A 316 9.81 11.12 -3.28
C GLU A 316 8.30 10.88 -3.18
N GLU A 317 7.59 11.80 -2.54
CA GLU A 317 6.12 11.78 -2.52
C GLU A 317 5.60 12.36 -3.83
N VAL A 318 4.65 11.65 -4.44
CA VAL A 318 3.92 12.12 -5.61
C VAL A 318 2.66 12.82 -5.11
N PRO A 319 2.54 14.12 -5.31
CA PRO A 319 1.36 14.85 -4.84
C PRO A 319 0.11 14.45 -5.62
N GLY A 320 -1.01 14.39 -4.92
CA GLY A 320 -2.32 14.17 -5.52
C GLY A 320 -2.94 12.81 -5.22
N ASN A 321 -4.16 12.62 -5.72
CA ASN A 321 -4.92 11.40 -5.53
C ASN A 321 -4.38 10.28 -6.43
N LEU A 322 -3.96 9.17 -5.83
CA LEU A 322 -3.40 8.03 -6.56
C LEU A 322 -4.37 7.45 -7.62
N LEU A 323 -5.68 7.43 -7.34
CA LEU A 323 -6.66 6.94 -8.31
C LEU A 323 -6.75 7.86 -9.53
N ARG A 324 -6.59 9.18 -9.34
CA ARG A 324 -6.52 10.13 -10.46
C ARG A 324 -5.24 9.93 -11.27
N LEU A 325 -4.10 9.78 -10.58
CA LEU A 325 -2.82 9.49 -11.25
C LEU A 325 -2.89 8.19 -12.07
N ALA A 326 -3.55 7.16 -11.54
CA ALA A 326 -3.77 5.90 -12.24
C ALA A 326 -4.63 6.08 -13.50
N ALA A 327 -5.72 6.87 -13.41
CA ALA A 327 -6.57 7.20 -14.55
C ALA A 327 -5.80 7.97 -15.64
N GLN A 328 -4.85 8.81 -15.26
CA GLN A 328 -3.99 9.57 -16.18
C GLN A 328 -2.77 8.78 -16.65
N ARG A 329 -2.60 7.52 -16.26
CA ARG A 329 -1.41 6.68 -16.53
C ARG A 329 -0.10 7.25 -16.00
N SER A 330 -0.15 8.12 -14.99
CA SER A 330 0.99 8.84 -14.40
C SER A 330 1.48 8.20 -13.10
N LEU A 331 1.41 6.86 -12.97
CA LEU A 331 1.74 6.16 -11.72
C LEU A 331 3.24 6.12 -11.41
N PHE A 332 4.05 6.10 -12.46
CA PHE A 332 5.49 6.14 -12.33
C PHE A 332 6.00 7.35 -13.11
N PRO A 333 6.71 8.28 -12.48
CA PRO A 333 7.44 9.31 -13.22
C PRO A 333 8.35 8.58 -14.20
N VAL A 334 8.28 8.95 -15.46
CA VAL A 334 9.26 8.51 -16.45
C VAL A 334 10.62 8.96 -15.91
N ASP A 335 11.55 8.02 -15.75
CA ASP A 335 12.93 8.39 -15.45
C ASP A 335 13.43 9.22 -16.65
N ASP A 336 13.44 10.56 -16.52
CA ASP A 336 14.08 11.49 -17.45
C ASP A 336 15.61 11.35 -17.35
N VAL A 337 16.10 10.14 -17.35
CA VAL A 337 17.51 9.85 -17.55
C VAL A 337 17.68 9.61 -19.05
N GLU A 338 17.88 10.68 -19.82
CA GLU A 338 18.65 10.56 -21.04
C GLU A 338 19.97 9.86 -20.66
N VAL A 339 20.04 8.58 -20.96
CA VAL A 339 21.32 7.88 -21.00
C VAL A 339 22.06 8.54 -22.14
N ALA A 340 22.96 9.45 -21.82
CA ALA A 340 23.92 9.94 -22.81
C ALA A 340 24.58 8.69 -23.38
N GLU A 341 24.33 8.42 -24.67
CA GLU A 341 25.01 7.35 -25.39
C GLU A 341 26.51 7.54 -25.19
N PRO A 342 27.27 6.49 -24.90
CA PRO A 342 28.71 6.59 -24.83
C PRO A 342 29.17 7.14 -26.16
N ALA A 343 29.88 8.28 -26.15
CA ALA A 343 30.44 8.89 -27.32
C ALA A 343 31.22 7.79 -28.08
N GLU A 344 30.75 7.47 -29.28
CA GLU A 344 31.42 6.57 -30.19
C GLU A 344 32.88 7.06 -30.37
N GLY A 345 33.79 6.12 -30.15
CA GLY A 345 35.20 6.38 -30.15
C GLY A 345 35.63 7.14 -31.42
N ARG A 346 36.33 8.23 -31.22
CA ARG A 346 37.10 8.86 -32.30
C ARG A 346 38.06 7.81 -32.85
N PRO A 347 38.11 7.59 -34.16
CA PRO A 347 39.16 6.76 -34.74
C PRO A 347 40.51 7.43 -34.48
N ASP A 348 41.44 6.62 -33.98
CA ASP A 348 42.85 6.96 -33.88
C ASP A 348 43.34 7.51 -35.23
N ALA A 349 43.70 8.76 -35.25
CA ALA A 349 44.52 9.30 -36.33
C ALA A 349 45.98 8.96 -35.98
N SER A 350 46.45 7.84 -36.51
CA SER A 350 47.86 7.61 -36.71
C SER A 350 48.30 8.44 -37.88
N ASP A 351 49.22 9.40 -37.65
CA ASP A 351 50.35 9.71 -38.49
C ASP A 351 51.44 10.42 -37.65
#